data_48d8054db0aac5dcee6aea7f3720e587
#
_entry.id   48d8054db0aac5dcee6aea7f3720e587
#
_cell.length_a   1.000
_cell.length_b   1.000
_cell.length_c   1.000
_cell.angle_alpha   90.00
_cell.angle_beta   90.00
_cell.angle_gamma   90.00
#
_symmetry.space_group_name_H-M   'P 1'
#
loop_
_entity.id
_entity.type
_entity.pdbx_description
1 polymer ?
#
loop_
_entity_poly.entity_id
_entity_poly.type
_entity_poly.pdbx_seq_one_letter_code
_entity_poly.pdbx_strand_id
1 'polypeptide(L)'
;MINSPFLSMCLQLECIRLYLMTRFQANREMIMKVDSELCPKIRKRLYKEKWACSKWLACWAGRAKFEVKSGLESFIVDLEEKKCSCRKWDIIGIPCCHAISCIFFNREDAEKYVNASYKRTTYIDCYEPIIEPINGQNMWKASGLPPVQPPIKRRPPGRPKKKRALEPDEPRSHRKNRGLGISKQCKLCGKLGHNKRSCKGEVGGNSSLPGSASQANRTTRMVNILL
;
A
#
# COMPACT_ATOMS: atom_id res chain seq x y z
N MET A 1 2.17 -39.39 -15.53
CA MET A 1 1.93 -38.11 -14.83
C MET A 1 2.50 -36.99 -15.68
N ILE A 2 1.66 -36.25 -16.39
CA ILE A 2 2.11 -35.23 -17.37
C ILE A 2 2.30 -33.93 -16.59
N ASN A 3 3.51 -33.70 -16.08
CA ASN A 3 3.93 -32.39 -15.58
C ASN A 3 4.23 -31.45 -16.76
N SER A 4 3.20 -31.06 -17.51
CA SER A 4 3.36 -30.08 -18.56
C SER A 4 3.31 -28.68 -17.94
N PRO A 5 4.34 -27.81 -18.17
CA PRO A 5 4.31 -26.41 -17.73
C PRO A 5 3.12 -25.65 -18.30
N PHE A 6 2.54 -26.12 -19.38
CA PHE A 6 1.34 -25.58 -20.01
C PHE A 6 0.09 -25.81 -19.15
N LEU A 7 -0.05 -26.98 -18.53
CA LEU A 7 -1.16 -27.28 -17.63
C LEU A 7 -1.12 -26.34 -16.39
N SER A 8 0.08 -26.05 -15.90
CA SER A 8 0.27 -25.08 -14.81
C SER A 8 -0.18 -23.67 -15.18
N MET A 9 0.10 -23.22 -16.40
CA MET A 9 -0.29 -21.89 -16.86
C MET A 9 -1.83 -21.76 -17.06
N CYS A 10 -2.47 -22.76 -17.63
CA CYS A 10 -3.94 -22.79 -17.78
C CYS A 10 -4.63 -22.78 -16.41
N LEU A 11 -4.13 -23.56 -15.43
CA LEU A 11 -4.64 -23.56 -14.08
C LEU A 11 -4.47 -22.20 -13.39
N GLN A 12 -3.35 -21.52 -13.61
CA GLN A 12 -3.12 -20.18 -13.06
C GLN A 12 -4.11 -19.15 -13.64
N LEU A 13 -4.34 -19.17 -14.94
CA LEU A 13 -5.31 -18.27 -15.59
C LEU A 13 -6.73 -18.53 -15.09
N GLU A 14 -7.11 -19.80 -14.92
CA GLU A 14 -8.41 -20.19 -14.38
C GLU A 14 -8.57 -19.73 -12.91
N CYS A 15 -7.54 -19.86 -12.09
CA CYS A 15 -7.56 -19.32 -10.72
C CYS A 15 -7.75 -17.80 -10.71
N ILE A 16 -7.07 -17.07 -11.61
CA ILE A 16 -7.24 -15.61 -11.74
C ILE A 16 -8.67 -15.28 -12.17
N ARG A 17 -9.22 -15.98 -13.16
CA ARG A 17 -10.60 -15.78 -13.62
C ARG A 17 -11.60 -15.99 -12.49
N LEU A 18 -11.50 -17.09 -11.76
CA LEU A 18 -12.37 -17.39 -10.60
C LEU A 18 -12.24 -16.32 -9.52
N TYR A 19 -11.02 -15.91 -9.21
CA TYR A 19 -10.78 -14.84 -8.23
C TYR A 19 -11.44 -13.53 -8.68
N LEU A 20 -11.28 -13.14 -9.92
CA LEU A 20 -11.90 -11.91 -10.44
C LEU A 20 -13.43 -12.01 -10.42
N MET A 21 -14.00 -13.13 -10.87
CA MET A 21 -15.44 -13.37 -10.88
C MET A 21 -16.05 -13.23 -9.48
N THR A 22 -15.45 -13.90 -8.50
CA THR A 22 -15.93 -13.83 -7.09
C THR A 22 -15.74 -12.43 -6.51
N ARG A 23 -14.64 -11.76 -6.83
CA ARG A 23 -14.35 -10.40 -6.36
C ARG A 23 -15.31 -9.37 -6.96
N PHE A 24 -15.62 -9.47 -8.25
CA PHE A 24 -16.58 -8.59 -8.91
C PHE A 24 -17.96 -8.76 -8.30
N GLN A 25 -18.39 -10.00 -8.05
CA GLN A 25 -19.67 -10.27 -7.41
C GLN A 25 -19.72 -9.69 -5.99
N ALA A 26 -18.70 -9.93 -5.17
CA ALA A 26 -18.64 -9.42 -3.82
C ALA A 26 -18.66 -7.88 -3.76
N ASN A 27 -17.96 -7.22 -4.70
CA ASN A 27 -17.95 -5.77 -4.79
C ASN A 27 -19.31 -5.19 -5.21
N ARG A 28 -20.02 -5.85 -6.13
CA ARG A 28 -21.42 -5.49 -6.49
C ARG A 28 -22.34 -5.57 -5.28
N GLU A 29 -22.32 -6.69 -4.59
CA GLU A 29 -23.17 -6.89 -3.40
C GLU A 29 -22.85 -5.89 -2.28
N MET A 30 -21.56 -5.58 -2.10
CA MET A 30 -21.12 -4.61 -1.09
C MET A 30 -21.65 -3.21 -1.40
N ILE A 31 -21.52 -2.76 -2.66
CA ILE A 31 -21.91 -1.39 -3.02
C ILE A 31 -23.43 -1.20 -3.05
N MET A 32 -24.19 -2.26 -3.32
CA MET A 32 -25.66 -2.20 -3.30
C MET A 32 -26.20 -1.95 -1.88
N LYS A 33 -25.47 -2.36 -0.84
CA LYS A 33 -25.83 -2.12 0.57
C LYS A 33 -25.49 -0.70 1.07
N VAL A 34 -24.88 0.13 0.21
CA VAL A 34 -24.44 1.47 0.57
C VAL A 34 -25.47 2.49 0.09
N ASP A 35 -26.07 3.24 1.02
CA ASP A 35 -27.07 4.27 0.68
C ASP A 35 -26.49 5.63 0.33
N SER A 36 -25.17 5.83 0.57
CA SER A 36 -24.51 7.11 0.30
C SER A 36 -24.12 7.28 -1.18
N GLU A 37 -24.14 8.53 -1.66
CA GLU A 37 -23.73 8.88 -3.03
C GLU A 37 -22.23 8.63 -3.29
N LEU A 38 -21.42 8.71 -2.22
CA LEU A 38 -19.98 8.47 -2.28
C LEU A 38 -19.60 7.08 -1.78
N CYS A 39 -18.53 6.52 -2.36
CA CYS A 39 -17.94 5.28 -1.88
C CYS A 39 -17.52 5.38 -0.39
N PRO A 40 -17.71 4.34 0.45
CA PRO A 40 -17.52 4.42 1.90
C PRO A 40 -16.12 4.88 2.34
N LYS A 41 -15.07 4.42 1.66
CA LYS A 41 -13.68 4.83 1.96
C LYS A 41 -13.45 6.31 1.67
N ILE A 42 -14.04 6.82 0.61
CA ILE A 42 -13.92 8.22 0.20
C ILE A 42 -14.69 9.11 1.18
N ARG A 43 -15.90 8.73 1.55
CA ARG A 43 -16.69 9.41 2.56
C ARG A 43 -15.93 9.52 3.89
N LYS A 44 -15.33 8.43 4.39
CA LYS A 44 -14.48 8.47 5.59
C LYS A 44 -13.30 9.46 5.44
N ARG A 45 -12.68 9.54 4.25
CA ARG A 45 -11.61 10.50 3.99
C ARG A 45 -12.11 11.93 3.97
N LEU A 46 -13.24 12.19 3.31
CA LEU A 46 -13.86 13.52 3.29
C LEU A 46 -14.21 14.00 4.70
N TYR A 47 -14.71 13.11 5.56
CA TYR A 47 -14.96 13.44 6.96
C TYR A 47 -13.70 13.89 7.70
N LYS A 48 -12.57 13.25 7.48
CA LYS A 48 -11.29 13.68 8.09
C LYS A 48 -10.89 15.09 7.64
N GLU A 49 -11.08 15.41 6.37
CA GLU A 49 -10.82 16.76 5.85
C GLU A 49 -11.84 17.78 6.40
N LYS A 50 -13.12 17.40 6.56
CA LYS A 50 -14.15 18.22 7.22
C LYS A 50 -13.76 18.57 8.67
N TRP A 51 -13.19 17.64 9.43
CA TRP A 51 -12.67 17.93 10.77
C TRP A 51 -11.47 18.89 10.75
N ALA A 52 -10.57 18.72 9.80
CA ALA A 52 -9.37 19.55 9.68
C ALA A 52 -9.67 20.99 9.20
N CYS A 53 -10.84 21.25 8.63
CA CYS A 53 -11.17 22.58 8.10
C CYS A 53 -11.46 23.63 9.19
N SER A 54 -11.76 23.22 10.44
CA SER A 54 -12.10 24.13 11.55
C SER A 54 -11.00 25.14 11.90
N LYS A 55 -9.75 24.84 11.51
CA LYS A 55 -8.60 25.73 11.75
C LYS A 55 -8.45 26.81 10.68
N TRP A 56 -9.21 26.75 9.59
CA TRP A 56 -9.03 27.57 8.41
C TRP A 56 -10.18 28.56 8.24
N LEU A 57 -9.83 29.83 8.09
CA LEU A 57 -10.78 30.91 7.84
C LEU A 57 -10.79 31.24 6.36
N ALA A 58 -11.94 31.10 5.71
CA ALA A 58 -12.13 31.44 4.32
C ALA A 58 -12.48 32.92 4.18
N CYS A 59 -11.73 33.65 3.33
CA CYS A 59 -12.00 35.02 2.93
C CYS A 59 -12.36 35.03 1.44
N TRP A 60 -13.52 35.50 1.09
CA TRP A 60 -13.95 35.59 -0.30
C TRP A 60 -13.20 36.70 -1.04
N ALA A 61 -12.58 36.38 -2.18
CA ALA A 61 -11.84 37.33 -3.01
C ALA A 61 -12.61 37.77 -4.25
N GLY A 62 -13.75 37.16 -4.54
CA GLY A 62 -14.57 37.45 -5.71
C GLY A 62 -14.78 36.22 -6.60
N ARG A 63 -15.92 36.12 -7.28
CA ARG A 63 -16.36 34.96 -8.06
C ARG A 63 -16.24 33.67 -7.23
N ALA A 64 -15.56 32.66 -7.75
CA ALA A 64 -15.32 31.37 -7.06
C ALA A 64 -13.97 31.30 -6.32
N LYS A 65 -13.25 32.43 -6.18
CA LYS A 65 -11.90 32.48 -5.59
C LYS A 65 -11.93 32.90 -4.14
N PHE A 66 -11.16 32.21 -3.33
CA PHE A 66 -11.03 32.41 -1.90
C PHE A 66 -9.57 32.42 -1.47
N GLU A 67 -9.25 33.23 -0.49
CA GLU A 67 -8.04 33.13 0.30
C GLU A 67 -8.39 32.47 1.63
N VAL A 68 -7.65 31.42 2.01
CA VAL A 68 -7.88 30.66 3.24
C VAL A 68 -6.68 30.80 4.15
N LYS A 69 -6.88 31.30 5.37
CA LYS A 69 -5.82 31.62 6.33
C LYS A 69 -5.90 30.80 7.60
N SER A 70 -4.73 30.45 8.13
CA SER A 70 -4.60 29.90 9.49
C SER A 70 -3.26 30.37 10.07
N GLY A 71 -3.29 31.31 10.99
CA GLY A 71 -2.07 31.93 11.51
C GLY A 71 -1.26 32.62 10.40
N LEU A 72 -0.04 32.17 10.15
CA LEU A 72 0.86 32.68 9.11
C LEU A 72 0.71 31.97 7.75
N GLU A 73 -0.06 30.88 7.70
CA GLU A 73 -0.25 30.12 6.47
C GLU A 73 -1.46 30.67 5.69
N SER A 74 -1.29 30.79 4.36
CA SER A 74 -2.35 31.23 3.45
C SER A 74 -2.36 30.36 2.20
N PHE A 75 -3.55 30.00 1.73
CA PHE A 75 -3.77 29.20 0.53
C PHE A 75 -4.86 29.83 -0.34
N ILE A 76 -4.68 29.72 -1.65
CA ILE A 76 -5.66 30.18 -2.63
C ILE A 76 -6.50 28.98 -3.08
N VAL A 77 -7.81 29.14 -3.07
CA VAL A 77 -8.77 28.12 -3.50
C VAL A 77 -9.64 28.68 -4.61
N ASP A 78 -9.80 27.90 -5.67
CA ASP A 78 -10.75 28.17 -6.74
C ASP A 78 -11.79 27.02 -6.76
N LEU A 79 -13.04 27.36 -6.44
CA LEU A 79 -14.12 26.36 -6.37
C LEU A 79 -14.63 25.97 -7.75
N GLU A 80 -14.56 26.86 -8.74
CA GLU A 80 -15.00 26.59 -10.11
C GLU A 80 -14.05 25.63 -10.81
N GLU A 81 -12.74 25.92 -10.75
CA GLU A 81 -11.71 25.04 -11.29
C GLU A 81 -11.42 23.81 -10.40
N LYS A 82 -12.01 23.74 -9.20
CA LYS A 82 -11.78 22.67 -8.19
C LYS A 82 -10.31 22.51 -7.83
N LYS A 83 -9.61 23.62 -7.65
CA LYS A 83 -8.17 23.68 -7.37
C LYS A 83 -7.87 24.38 -6.05
N CYS A 84 -6.75 23.96 -5.44
CA CYS A 84 -6.19 24.60 -4.27
C CYS A 84 -4.66 24.70 -4.41
N SER A 85 -4.06 25.81 -4.00
CA SER A 85 -2.60 25.99 -4.05
C SER A 85 -1.82 24.94 -3.26
N CYS A 86 -2.45 24.23 -2.31
CA CYS A 86 -1.86 23.05 -1.65
C CYS A 86 -1.79 21.81 -2.56
N ARG A 87 -2.36 21.82 -3.76
CA ARG A 87 -2.43 20.77 -4.77
C ARG A 87 -3.09 19.45 -4.34
N LYS A 88 -3.50 19.33 -3.09
CA LYS A 88 -4.07 18.09 -2.56
C LYS A 88 -5.39 17.73 -3.24
N TRP A 89 -6.23 18.73 -3.51
CA TRP A 89 -7.50 18.54 -4.20
C TRP A 89 -7.31 18.14 -5.67
N ASP A 90 -6.45 18.86 -6.38
CA ASP A 90 -6.16 18.60 -7.81
C ASP A 90 -5.65 17.19 -8.05
N ILE A 91 -4.74 16.71 -7.18
CA ILE A 91 -4.12 15.38 -7.33
C ILE A 91 -5.07 14.25 -6.94
N ILE A 92 -5.87 14.46 -5.88
CA ILE A 92 -6.66 13.37 -5.28
C ILE A 92 -8.11 13.39 -5.78
N GLY A 93 -8.61 14.54 -6.23
CA GLY A 93 -10.01 14.69 -6.61
C GLY A 93 -11.00 14.75 -5.43
N ILE A 94 -10.49 14.90 -4.19
CA ILE A 94 -11.29 15.08 -2.98
C ILE A 94 -10.95 16.45 -2.41
N PRO A 95 -11.94 17.30 -2.07
CA PRO A 95 -11.68 18.61 -1.48
C PRO A 95 -10.78 18.51 -0.25
N CYS A 96 -9.73 19.33 -0.20
CA CYS A 96 -8.87 19.45 0.98
C CYS A 96 -9.53 20.31 2.06
N CYS A 97 -8.98 20.35 3.24
CA CYS A 97 -9.51 21.15 4.36
C CYS A 97 -9.67 22.63 4.01
N HIS A 98 -8.78 23.21 3.19
CA HIS A 98 -8.88 24.60 2.71
C HIS A 98 -10.11 24.80 1.82
N ALA A 99 -10.29 23.92 0.83
CA ALA A 99 -11.46 23.96 -0.06
C ALA A 99 -12.77 23.75 0.70
N ILE A 100 -12.78 22.84 1.67
CA ILE A 100 -13.97 22.57 2.49
C ILE A 100 -14.36 23.80 3.32
N SER A 101 -13.40 24.55 3.85
CA SER A 101 -13.68 25.81 4.55
C SER A 101 -14.41 26.83 3.63
N CYS A 102 -13.99 26.93 2.36
CA CYS A 102 -14.65 27.81 1.37
C CYS A 102 -16.05 27.31 0.99
N ILE A 103 -16.21 25.99 0.81
CA ILE A 103 -17.49 25.34 0.50
C ILE A 103 -18.50 25.60 1.64
N PHE A 104 -18.06 25.46 2.88
CA PHE A 104 -18.91 25.75 4.05
C PHE A 104 -19.23 27.24 4.18
N PHE A 105 -18.31 28.13 3.81
CA PHE A 105 -18.59 29.56 3.73
C PHE A 105 -19.77 29.83 2.78
N ASN A 106 -19.83 29.15 1.65
CA ASN A 106 -20.94 29.23 0.69
C ASN A 106 -22.19 28.45 1.13
N ARG A 107 -22.16 27.76 2.29
CA ARG A 107 -23.25 26.89 2.78
C ARG A 107 -23.59 25.74 1.84
N GLU A 108 -22.57 25.23 1.14
CA GLU A 108 -22.71 24.12 0.21
C GLU A 108 -22.19 22.82 0.82
N ASP A 109 -22.54 21.68 0.18
CA ASP A 109 -22.05 20.38 0.61
C ASP A 109 -20.77 20.00 -0.13
N ALA A 110 -19.75 19.65 0.64
CA ALA A 110 -18.45 19.22 0.11
C ALA A 110 -18.53 17.93 -0.73
N GLU A 111 -19.58 17.13 -0.59
CA GLU A 111 -19.75 15.89 -1.37
C GLU A 111 -19.98 16.18 -2.87
N LYS A 112 -20.58 17.31 -3.21
CA LYS A 112 -20.81 17.75 -4.59
C LYS A 112 -19.50 18.07 -5.34
N TYR A 113 -18.48 18.43 -4.59
CA TYR A 113 -17.17 18.82 -5.13
C TYR A 113 -16.18 17.66 -5.27
N VAL A 114 -16.57 16.46 -4.84
CA VAL A 114 -15.78 15.24 -5.02
C VAL A 114 -15.83 14.80 -6.48
N ASN A 115 -14.70 14.31 -7.01
CA ASN A 115 -14.62 13.83 -8.40
C ASN A 115 -15.61 12.69 -8.65
N ALA A 116 -16.23 12.70 -9.82
CA ALA A 116 -17.23 11.72 -10.25
C ALA A 116 -16.72 10.26 -10.16
N SER A 117 -15.43 10.04 -10.38
CA SER A 117 -14.79 8.70 -10.27
C SER A 117 -14.94 8.06 -8.89
N TYR A 118 -15.29 8.82 -7.86
CA TYR A 118 -15.48 8.33 -6.49
C TYR A 118 -16.94 8.14 -6.11
N LYS A 119 -17.86 8.41 -7.05
CA LYS A 119 -19.28 8.21 -6.82
C LYS A 119 -19.64 6.73 -6.85
N ARG A 120 -20.71 6.41 -6.14
CA ARG A 120 -21.29 5.06 -6.10
C ARG A 120 -21.68 4.57 -7.49
N THR A 121 -22.26 5.45 -8.34
CA THR A 121 -22.66 5.13 -9.72
C THR A 121 -21.47 4.63 -10.53
N THR A 122 -20.38 5.39 -10.56
CA THR A 122 -19.16 5.01 -11.30
C THR A 122 -18.57 3.68 -10.79
N TYR A 123 -18.66 3.43 -9.47
CA TYR A 123 -18.22 2.16 -8.91
C TYR A 123 -19.10 1.00 -9.38
N ILE A 124 -20.43 1.19 -9.45
CA ILE A 124 -21.37 0.20 -9.97
C ILE A 124 -21.02 -0.10 -11.43
N ASP A 125 -20.89 0.93 -12.26
CA ASP A 125 -20.57 0.80 -13.69
C ASP A 125 -19.27 0.00 -13.93
N CYS A 126 -18.25 0.22 -13.08
CA CYS A 126 -16.99 -0.53 -13.17
C CYS A 126 -17.12 -2.03 -12.87
N TYR A 127 -18.07 -2.41 -12.02
CA TYR A 127 -18.26 -3.80 -11.60
C TYR A 127 -19.52 -4.44 -12.22
N GLU A 128 -20.28 -3.72 -13.04
CA GLU A 128 -21.46 -4.23 -13.75
C GLU A 128 -21.13 -5.39 -14.68
N PRO A 129 -20.02 -5.36 -15.46
CA PRO A 129 -19.71 -6.46 -16.36
C PRO A 129 -19.58 -7.80 -15.64
N ILE A 130 -20.20 -8.83 -16.19
CA ILE A 130 -20.17 -10.19 -15.66
C ILE A 130 -18.99 -10.92 -16.31
N ILE A 131 -18.18 -11.56 -15.48
CA ILE A 131 -17.14 -12.46 -15.96
C ILE A 131 -17.80 -13.81 -16.15
N GLU A 132 -17.99 -14.21 -17.41
CA GLU A 132 -18.66 -15.43 -17.78
C GLU A 132 -17.95 -16.68 -17.21
N PRO A 133 -18.72 -17.64 -16.66
CA PRO A 133 -18.19 -18.93 -16.31
C PRO A 133 -17.78 -19.71 -17.56
N ILE A 134 -16.73 -20.50 -17.46
CA ILE A 134 -16.23 -21.33 -18.57
C ILE A 134 -16.46 -22.79 -18.22
N ASN A 135 -16.91 -23.58 -19.20
CA ASN A 135 -17.06 -25.02 -19.05
C ASN A 135 -15.71 -25.70 -18.75
N GLY A 136 -15.74 -26.80 -18.01
CA GLY A 136 -14.55 -27.59 -17.73
C GLY A 136 -13.87 -28.12 -19.01
N GLN A 137 -12.61 -28.46 -18.90
CA GLN A 137 -11.77 -28.90 -20.04
C GLN A 137 -12.37 -30.06 -20.85
N ASN A 138 -13.17 -30.91 -20.22
CA ASN A 138 -13.85 -32.05 -20.88
C ASN A 138 -14.88 -31.60 -21.95
N MET A 139 -15.35 -30.37 -21.86
CA MET A 139 -16.33 -29.79 -22.77
C MET A 139 -15.66 -28.95 -23.88
N TRP A 140 -14.35 -28.79 -23.85
CA TRP A 140 -13.66 -27.98 -24.84
C TRP A 140 -13.45 -28.78 -26.13
N LYS A 141 -13.75 -28.17 -27.27
CA LYS A 141 -13.44 -28.73 -28.57
C LYS A 141 -11.94 -28.78 -28.78
N ALA A 142 -11.41 -29.91 -29.23
CA ALA A 142 -10.01 -30.00 -29.62
C ALA A 142 -9.70 -28.99 -30.72
N SER A 143 -8.67 -28.16 -30.53
CA SER A 143 -8.31 -27.12 -31.50
C SER A 143 -7.66 -27.66 -32.77
N GLY A 144 -7.21 -28.92 -32.76
CA GLY A 144 -6.41 -29.50 -33.85
C GLY A 144 -5.02 -28.87 -34.05
N LEU A 145 -4.70 -27.85 -33.30
CA LEU A 145 -3.41 -27.18 -33.37
C LEU A 145 -2.36 -27.90 -32.52
N PRO A 146 -1.06 -27.90 -32.94
CA PRO A 146 0.00 -28.43 -32.12
C PRO A 146 0.11 -27.67 -30.80
N PRO A 147 0.50 -28.34 -29.71
CA PRO A 147 0.63 -27.68 -28.40
C PRO A 147 1.59 -26.50 -28.49
N VAL A 148 1.19 -25.37 -27.91
CA VAL A 148 2.03 -24.18 -27.82
C VAL A 148 3.28 -24.53 -27.01
N GLN A 149 4.44 -24.39 -27.62
CA GLN A 149 5.73 -24.62 -26.96
C GLN A 149 5.96 -23.50 -25.93
N PRO A 150 6.41 -23.83 -24.70
CA PRO A 150 6.76 -22.81 -23.73
C PRO A 150 7.92 -21.94 -24.27
N PRO A 151 7.92 -20.64 -24.00
CA PRO A 151 8.98 -19.76 -24.47
C PRO A 151 10.33 -20.25 -23.94
N ILE A 152 11.36 -20.23 -24.80
CA ILE A 152 12.73 -20.56 -24.40
C ILE A 152 13.13 -19.62 -23.27
N LYS A 153 13.23 -20.15 -22.05
CA LYS A 153 13.63 -19.38 -20.88
C LYS A 153 15.12 -19.00 -21.02
N ARG A 154 15.39 -17.90 -21.66
CA ARG A 154 16.67 -17.23 -21.48
C ARG A 154 16.60 -16.50 -20.15
N ARG A 155 17.55 -16.77 -19.24
CA ARG A 155 17.69 -15.93 -18.04
C ARG A 155 17.78 -14.47 -18.49
N PRO A 156 16.84 -13.61 -18.09
CA PRO A 156 16.98 -12.21 -18.41
C PRO A 156 18.35 -11.74 -17.89
N PRO A 157 19.08 -10.90 -18.62
CA PRO A 157 20.31 -10.33 -18.13
C PRO A 157 20.02 -9.69 -16.78
N GLY A 158 20.73 -10.12 -15.74
CA GLY A 158 20.57 -9.57 -14.40
C GLY A 158 20.77 -8.06 -14.45
N ARG A 159 20.15 -7.34 -13.49
CA ARG A 159 20.34 -5.88 -13.39
C ARG A 159 21.84 -5.55 -13.51
N PRO A 160 22.25 -4.69 -14.45
CA PRO A 160 23.64 -4.28 -14.59
C PRO A 160 24.15 -3.79 -13.22
N LYS A 161 25.26 -4.34 -12.75
CA LYS A 161 25.90 -3.84 -11.53
C LYS A 161 26.33 -2.41 -11.85
N LYS A 162 25.57 -1.43 -11.42
CA LYS A 162 26.00 -0.03 -11.46
C LYS A 162 27.19 0.08 -10.51
N LYS A 163 28.40 0.00 -11.04
CA LYS A 163 29.56 0.50 -10.30
C LYS A 163 29.35 1.99 -10.15
N ARG A 164 29.18 2.44 -8.90
CA ARG A 164 29.21 3.86 -8.59
C ARG A 164 30.55 4.40 -9.12
N ALA A 165 30.51 5.47 -9.90
CA ALA A 165 31.72 6.22 -10.21
C ALA A 165 32.25 6.78 -8.90
N LEU A 166 33.50 6.40 -8.55
CA LEU A 166 34.21 6.95 -7.38
C LEU A 166 34.64 8.37 -7.73
N GLU A 167 34.43 9.30 -6.83
CA GLU A 167 34.98 10.65 -6.94
C GLU A 167 36.50 10.61 -6.82
N PRO A 168 37.24 11.59 -7.40
CA PRO A 168 38.70 11.58 -7.45
C PRO A 168 39.40 11.47 -6.08
N ASP A 169 38.75 11.94 -5.03
CA ASP A 169 39.20 11.95 -3.63
C ASP A 169 38.69 10.77 -2.81
N GLU A 170 37.84 9.91 -3.40
CA GLU A 170 37.27 8.77 -2.69
C GLU A 170 38.25 7.58 -2.69
N PRO A 171 38.59 7.00 -1.51
CA PRO A 171 39.51 5.88 -1.43
C PRO A 171 38.97 4.64 -2.14
N ARG A 172 39.75 4.06 -3.06
CA ARG A 172 39.40 2.91 -3.94
C ARG A 172 39.07 1.61 -3.21
N SER A 173 39.32 1.49 -1.92
CA SER A 173 38.97 0.33 -1.13
C SER A 173 37.92 0.69 -0.09
N HIS A 174 36.71 0.15 -0.22
CA HIS A 174 35.80 0.02 0.92
C HIS A 174 36.40 -0.92 1.96
N ARG A 175 37.40 -0.49 2.71
CA ARG A 175 37.57 -1.05 4.04
C ARG A 175 36.30 -0.70 4.77
N LYS A 176 35.48 -1.74 5.05
CA LYS A 176 34.34 -1.60 5.97
C LYS A 176 34.85 -0.79 7.13
N ASN A 177 34.32 0.41 7.32
CA ASN A 177 34.56 1.17 8.53
C ASN A 177 34.11 0.27 9.68
N ARG A 178 35.03 -0.54 10.18
CA ARG A 178 34.84 -1.18 11.47
C ARG A 178 34.73 0.01 12.42
N GLY A 179 33.52 0.17 12.99
CA GLY A 179 33.24 1.27 13.89
C GLY A 179 34.39 1.44 14.87
N LEU A 180 35.23 2.40 14.61
CA LEU A 180 36.32 2.83 15.48
C LEU A 180 35.63 3.30 16.76
N GLY A 181 35.80 2.55 17.85
CA GLY A 181 35.48 3.00 19.19
C GLY A 181 34.31 2.34 19.91
N ILE A 182 33.52 1.43 19.30
CA ILE A 182 32.47 0.72 20.05
C ILE A 182 32.94 -0.72 20.30
N SER A 183 33.58 -0.95 21.42
CA SER A 183 33.86 -2.31 21.89
C SER A 183 32.56 -2.94 22.38
N LYS A 184 32.04 -3.89 21.61
CA LYS A 184 30.82 -4.63 22.00
C LYS A 184 31.16 -5.59 23.12
N GLN A 185 30.48 -5.43 24.26
CA GLN A 185 30.59 -6.34 25.39
C GLN A 185 29.70 -7.59 25.13
N CYS A 186 30.28 -8.77 25.31
CA CYS A 186 29.57 -10.02 25.18
C CYS A 186 28.55 -10.19 26.31
N LYS A 187 27.29 -10.34 25.99
CA LYS A 187 26.22 -10.55 26.99
C LYS A 187 26.29 -11.89 27.72
N LEU A 188 27.19 -12.80 27.35
CA LEU A 188 27.31 -14.13 27.90
C LEU A 188 28.50 -14.22 28.89
N CYS A 189 29.68 -13.65 28.59
CA CYS A 189 30.89 -13.69 29.41
C CYS A 189 31.34 -12.31 29.88
N GLY A 190 30.69 -11.20 29.52
CA GLY A 190 31.04 -9.86 29.92
C GLY A 190 32.33 -9.27 29.29
N LYS A 191 33.10 -10.05 28.52
CA LYS A 191 34.35 -9.58 27.91
C LYS A 191 34.08 -8.76 26.65
N LEU A 192 34.95 -7.77 26.39
CA LEU A 192 34.90 -6.91 25.21
C LEU A 192 35.51 -7.61 23.98
N GLY A 193 35.09 -7.23 22.79
CA GLY A 193 35.69 -7.64 21.52
C GLY A 193 35.00 -8.76 20.75
N HIS A 194 33.94 -9.38 21.31
CA HIS A 194 33.12 -10.40 20.62
C HIS A 194 31.63 -10.29 21.02
N ASN A 195 30.78 -10.95 20.27
CA ASN A 195 29.34 -10.99 20.55
C ASN A 195 28.91 -12.39 21.11
N LYS A 196 27.66 -12.53 21.55
CA LYS A 196 27.11 -13.78 22.07
C LYS A 196 27.29 -14.98 21.11
N ARG A 197 27.24 -14.77 19.78
CA ARG A 197 27.35 -15.83 18.77
C ARG A 197 28.78 -16.33 18.56
N SER A 198 29.78 -15.50 18.84
CA SER A 198 31.21 -15.84 18.72
C SER A 198 31.88 -16.06 20.06
N CYS A 199 31.11 -16.16 21.14
CA CYS A 199 31.61 -16.44 22.46
C CYS A 199 31.97 -17.92 22.60
N LYS A 200 33.24 -18.24 22.79
CA LYS A 200 33.72 -19.61 23.00
C LYS A 200 33.57 -20.11 24.44
N GLY A 201 32.94 -19.34 25.32
CA GLY A 201 32.85 -19.67 26.74
C GLY A 201 34.23 -19.67 27.44
N GLU A 202 34.24 -19.68 28.75
CA GLU A 202 35.46 -20.00 29.49
C GLU A 202 35.59 -21.53 29.51
N VAL A 203 36.69 -22.02 29.00
CA VAL A 203 37.08 -23.41 29.16
C VAL A 203 37.54 -23.61 30.58
N GLY A 204 36.74 -24.23 31.43
CA GLY A 204 37.09 -24.66 32.76
C GLY A 204 36.27 -24.05 33.90
N GLY A 205 35.40 -24.88 34.48
CA GLY A 205 34.74 -24.58 35.75
C GLY A 205 33.36 -25.23 35.87
N ASN A 206 33.32 -26.43 36.47
CA ASN A 206 32.13 -27.04 37.02
C ASN A 206 31.35 -26.04 37.89
N SER A 207 30.12 -25.69 37.50
CA SER A 207 29.11 -25.26 38.48
C SER A 207 27.72 -25.60 37.97
N SER A 208 27.19 -26.65 38.53
CA SER A 208 25.78 -26.97 38.61
C SER A 208 25.03 -25.86 39.33
N LEU A 209 24.04 -25.24 38.66
CA LEU A 209 23.00 -24.48 39.34
C LEU A 209 21.65 -24.85 38.76
N PRO A 210 20.61 -24.97 39.60
CA PRO A 210 19.33 -25.59 39.25
C PRO A 210 18.45 -24.62 38.47
N GLY A 211 17.60 -25.23 37.61
CA GLY A 211 16.64 -24.55 36.77
C GLY A 211 15.57 -23.77 37.55
N SER A 212 15.28 -22.59 37.05
CA SER A 212 14.02 -21.93 37.29
C SER A 212 13.24 -21.89 35.96
N ALA A 213 12.18 -22.66 35.94
CA ALA A 213 11.19 -22.69 34.90
C ALA A 213 10.43 -21.33 34.94
N SER A 214 10.52 -20.57 33.89
CA SER A 214 9.60 -19.46 33.65
C SER A 214 8.73 -19.82 32.43
N GLN A 215 7.46 -19.96 32.71
CA GLN A 215 6.38 -20.22 31.75
C GLN A 215 6.32 -19.09 30.71
N ALA A 216 6.45 -19.45 29.45
CA ALA A 216 6.18 -18.55 28.33
C ALA A 216 4.68 -18.51 28.08
N ASN A 217 4.06 -17.41 28.42
CA ASN A 217 2.71 -17.04 28.00
C ASN A 217 2.74 -16.74 26.48
N ARG A 218 2.26 -17.66 25.68
CA ARG A 218 1.95 -17.43 24.26
C ARG A 218 0.61 -16.71 24.16
N THR A 219 0.65 -15.42 24.05
CA THR A 219 -0.51 -14.64 23.63
C THR A 219 -0.61 -14.70 22.09
N THR A 220 -1.54 -15.50 21.63
CA THR A 220 -1.94 -15.57 20.22
C THR A 220 -2.59 -14.27 19.83
N ARG A 221 -1.91 -13.43 19.08
CA ARG A 221 -2.54 -12.28 18.40
C ARG A 221 -3.28 -12.80 17.18
N MET A 222 -4.59 -12.90 17.28
CA MET A 222 -5.47 -12.99 16.12
C MET A 222 -5.39 -11.68 15.34
N VAL A 223 -4.93 -11.78 14.10
CA VAL A 223 -5.01 -10.70 13.13
C VAL A 223 -6.43 -10.71 12.55
N ASN A 224 -7.29 -9.88 13.07
CA ASN A 224 -8.56 -9.56 12.43
C ASN A 224 -8.28 -8.68 11.21
N ILE A 225 -8.27 -9.30 10.03
CA ILE A 225 -8.42 -8.60 8.75
C ILE A 225 -9.92 -8.38 8.56
N LEU A 226 -10.38 -7.20 8.90
CA LEU A 226 -11.71 -6.69 8.55
C LEU A 226 -11.57 -5.78 7.33
N LEU A 227 -12.22 -6.23 6.28
CA LEU A 227 -12.91 -5.62 5.14
C LEU A 227 -12.77 -4.10 4.93
#